data_32b949eb5f534b19d8b8f0e7f4811579
#
_entry.id   32b949eb5f534b19d8b8f0e7f4811579
#
_cell.length_a   1.000
_cell.length_b   1.000
_cell.length_c   1.000
_cell.angle_alpha   90.00
_cell.angle_beta   90.00
_cell.angle_gamma   90.00
#
_symmetry.space_group_name_H-M   'P 1'
#
loop_
_entity.id
_entity.type
_entity.pdbx_description
1 polymer ?
#
loop_
_entity_poly.entity_id
_entity_poly.type
_entity_poly.pdbx_seq_one_letter_code
_entity_poly.pdbx_strand_id
1 'polypeptide(L)'
;MKSIKLKLKALTILYAEDEIGIRKNIMKTLSYYAKDVYEASNGKEALDLYEEKKPDIILSDIHMPIMDGIEFIKKVRKKDKNTPVVMITAHTDKKYLLEAVELHMEKYIVKPINTRMLFEVLGKCIDSLNISRIEILLCDKNYSYNFENKKLIYKDEIIPLNKKEVLFIELLVNNQNRVVKYEEIQDKVWQDNVMTDNALRSVVLHLRKKLPTNIINNLSGIGYNFV
;
A
#
# COMPACT_ATOMS: atom_id res chain seq x y z
N MET A 1 -8.74 0.54 6.07
CA MET A 1 -8.14 -0.68 5.52
C MET A 1 -8.08 -0.73 3.98
N LYS A 2 -9.15 -0.44 3.22
CA LYS A 2 -9.08 -0.48 1.74
C LYS A 2 -8.01 0.47 1.17
N SER A 3 -7.93 1.69 1.64
CA SER A 3 -6.92 2.68 1.21
C SER A 3 -5.47 2.21 1.49
N ILE A 4 -5.20 1.62 2.66
CA ILE A 4 -3.87 1.11 3.02
C ILE A 4 -3.44 -0.04 2.08
N LYS A 5 -4.36 -0.97 1.78
CA LYS A 5 -4.09 -2.10 0.89
C LYS A 5 -3.71 -1.67 -0.53
N LEU A 6 -4.34 -0.59 -1.00
CA LEU A 6 -4.04 -0.03 -2.30
C LEU A 6 -2.66 0.65 -2.32
N LYS A 7 -2.36 1.41 -1.25
CA LYS A 7 -1.07 2.07 -1.06
C LYS A 7 0.09 1.08 -1.04
N LEU A 8 -0.11 -0.07 -0.39
CA LEU A 8 0.91 -1.11 -0.33
C LEU A 8 1.29 -1.71 -1.69
N LYS A 9 0.38 -1.70 -2.68
CA LYS A 9 0.66 -2.18 -4.04
C LYS A 9 1.81 -1.45 -4.77
N ALA A 10 2.15 -0.26 -4.31
CA ALA A 10 3.27 0.52 -4.86
C ALA A 10 4.55 0.39 -4.02
N LEU A 11 4.51 -0.29 -2.86
CA LEU A 11 5.58 -0.32 -1.88
C LEU A 11 6.26 -1.68 -1.79
N THR A 12 7.55 -1.63 -1.52
CA THR A 12 8.40 -2.78 -1.24
C THR A 12 8.63 -2.91 0.26
N ILE A 13 8.60 -4.14 0.78
CA ILE A 13 8.73 -4.43 2.20
C ILE A 13 9.86 -5.43 2.41
N LEU A 14 10.74 -5.16 3.36
CA LEU A 14 11.68 -6.15 3.88
C LEU A 14 11.13 -6.68 5.20
N TYR A 15 11.02 -8.00 5.30
CA TYR A 15 10.58 -8.68 6.52
C TYR A 15 11.64 -9.66 7.02
N ALA A 16 12.17 -9.41 8.20
CA ALA A 16 13.17 -10.23 8.88
C ALA A 16 12.55 -10.95 10.09
N GLU A 17 12.66 -12.27 10.10
CA GLU A 17 12.10 -13.16 11.14
C GLU A 17 12.83 -14.50 11.05
N ASP A 18 13.38 -15.00 12.14
CA ASP A 18 14.11 -16.28 12.14
C ASP A 18 13.17 -17.49 12.16
N GLU A 19 12.01 -17.37 12.81
CA GLU A 19 11.04 -18.45 12.92
C GLU A 19 10.29 -18.68 11.61
N ILE A 20 10.63 -19.78 10.91
CA ILE A 20 10.13 -20.09 9.55
C ILE A 20 8.59 -20.15 9.47
N GLY A 21 7.93 -20.61 10.53
CA GLY A 21 6.46 -20.72 10.58
C GLY A 21 5.79 -19.35 10.59
N ILE A 22 6.29 -18.45 11.44
CA ILE A 22 5.82 -17.06 11.54
C ILE A 22 6.15 -16.33 10.24
N ARG A 23 7.41 -16.44 9.76
CA ARG A 23 7.86 -15.77 8.54
C ARG A 23 6.99 -16.12 7.33
N LYS A 24 6.75 -17.40 7.06
CA LYS A 24 5.91 -17.85 5.93
C LYS A 24 4.47 -17.33 6.01
N ASN A 25 3.89 -17.30 7.21
CA ASN A 25 2.51 -16.83 7.38
C ASN A 25 2.37 -15.32 7.10
N ILE A 26 3.27 -14.52 7.65
CA ILE A 26 3.29 -13.07 7.43
C ILE A 26 3.65 -12.74 5.97
N MET A 27 4.65 -13.43 5.39
CA MET A 27 5.04 -13.29 3.99
C MET A 27 3.87 -13.52 3.04
N LYS A 28 3.08 -14.58 3.24
CA LYS A 28 1.87 -14.85 2.44
C LYS A 28 0.90 -13.67 2.46
N THR A 29 0.71 -13.06 3.63
CA THR A 29 -0.17 -11.90 3.77
C THR A 29 0.42 -10.65 3.09
N LEU A 30 1.69 -10.36 3.33
CA LEU A 30 2.36 -9.18 2.76
C LEU A 30 2.43 -9.25 1.24
N SER A 31 2.83 -10.39 0.67
CA SER A 31 2.98 -10.59 -0.79
C SER A 31 1.65 -10.43 -1.55
N TYR A 32 0.52 -10.65 -0.89
CA TYR A 32 -0.78 -10.39 -1.51
C TYR A 32 -1.07 -8.89 -1.68
N TYR A 33 -0.51 -8.04 -0.81
CA TYR A 33 -0.85 -6.62 -0.75
C TYR A 33 0.27 -5.67 -1.16
N ALA A 34 1.53 -6.04 -1.00
CA ALA A 34 2.67 -5.22 -1.38
C ALA A 34 3.06 -5.42 -2.85
N LYS A 35 3.90 -4.52 -3.36
CA LYS A 35 4.51 -4.64 -4.69
C LYS A 35 5.49 -5.82 -4.71
N ASP A 36 6.47 -5.78 -3.82
CA ASP A 36 7.42 -6.86 -3.59
C ASP A 36 7.67 -7.00 -2.09
N VAL A 37 7.96 -8.21 -1.65
CA VAL A 37 8.35 -8.50 -0.26
C VAL A 37 9.63 -9.33 -0.26
N TYR A 38 10.64 -8.82 0.40
CA TYR A 38 11.92 -9.51 0.60
C TYR A 38 11.92 -10.15 1.98
N GLU A 39 12.33 -11.42 2.07
CA GLU A 39 12.40 -12.14 3.34
C GLU A 39 13.85 -12.37 3.77
N ALA A 40 14.09 -12.26 5.07
CA ALA A 40 15.37 -12.57 5.71
C ALA A 40 15.15 -13.44 6.95
N SER A 41 16.09 -14.33 7.23
CA SER A 41 16.05 -15.22 8.39
C SER A 41 16.89 -14.73 9.58
N ASN A 42 17.63 -13.65 9.40
CA ASN A 42 18.49 -13.01 10.41
C ASN A 42 18.84 -11.59 10.00
N GLY A 43 19.38 -10.80 10.93
CA GLY A 43 19.71 -9.40 10.69
C GLY A 43 20.82 -9.17 9.68
N LYS A 44 21.74 -10.14 9.49
CA LYS A 44 22.81 -10.01 8.49
C LYS A 44 22.24 -10.11 7.07
N GLU A 45 21.43 -11.13 6.81
CA GLU A 45 20.72 -11.30 5.55
C GLU A 45 19.80 -10.10 5.27
N ALA A 46 19.10 -9.61 6.32
CA ALA A 46 18.26 -8.42 6.21
C ALA A 46 19.05 -7.17 5.82
N LEU A 47 20.28 -6.99 6.37
CA LEU A 47 21.14 -5.86 6.02
C LEU A 47 21.59 -5.92 4.56
N ASP A 48 21.98 -7.11 4.09
CA ASP A 48 22.44 -7.31 2.71
C ASP A 48 21.30 -7.03 1.72
N LEU A 49 20.08 -7.55 2.00
CA LEU A 49 18.89 -7.28 1.22
C LEU A 49 18.49 -5.80 1.27
N TYR A 50 18.60 -5.15 2.44
CA TYR A 50 18.33 -3.72 2.55
C TYR A 50 19.28 -2.89 1.67
N GLU A 51 20.56 -3.21 1.65
CA GLU A 51 21.55 -2.48 0.84
C GLU A 51 21.31 -2.67 -0.67
N GLU A 52 20.89 -3.87 -1.08
CA GLU A 52 20.63 -4.21 -2.48
C GLU A 52 19.28 -3.64 -2.98
N LYS A 53 18.22 -3.87 -2.23
CA LYS A 53 16.84 -3.65 -2.69
C LYS A 53 16.25 -2.29 -2.30
N LYS A 54 16.81 -1.63 -1.28
CA LYS A 54 16.30 -0.34 -0.76
C LYS A 54 14.78 -0.35 -0.53
N PRO A 55 14.28 -1.22 0.36
CA PRO A 55 12.85 -1.35 0.61
C PRO A 55 12.26 -0.06 1.19
N ASP A 56 10.97 0.17 0.92
CA ASP A 56 10.24 1.32 1.43
C ASP A 56 9.88 1.18 2.91
N ILE A 57 9.69 -0.05 3.40
CA ILE A 57 9.32 -0.35 4.80
C ILE A 57 10.14 -1.54 5.29
N ILE A 58 10.57 -1.49 6.54
CA ILE A 58 11.24 -2.60 7.23
C ILE A 58 10.35 -3.11 8.37
N LEU A 59 10.09 -4.42 8.37
CA LEU A 59 9.53 -5.15 9.50
C LEU A 59 10.61 -6.11 10.01
N SER A 60 10.98 -6.07 11.28
CA SER A 60 12.03 -6.93 11.82
C SER A 60 11.67 -7.50 13.18
N ASP A 61 11.86 -8.79 13.36
CA ASP A 61 11.95 -9.33 14.71
C ASP A 61 13.19 -8.76 15.42
N ILE A 62 13.14 -8.68 16.74
CA ILE A 62 14.27 -8.31 17.59
C ILE A 62 15.22 -9.48 17.73
N HIS A 63 14.70 -10.64 18.11
CA HIS A 63 15.51 -11.81 18.44
C HIS A 63 15.75 -12.68 17.22
N MET A 64 16.91 -12.52 16.61
CA MET A 64 17.34 -13.34 15.47
C MET A 64 18.79 -13.80 15.67
N PRO A 65 19.18 -14.96 15.13
CA PRO A 65 20.56 -15.43 15.18
C PRO A 65 21.49 -14.57 14.31
N ILE A 66 22.81 -14.70 14.53
CA ILE A 66 23.89 -14.06 13.74
C ILE A 66 23.95 -12.55 13.97
N MET A 67 22.87 -11.82 13.75
CA MET A 67 22.68 -10.41 14.00
C MET A 67 21.23 -10.20 14.42
N ASP A 68 21.02 -9.60 15.57
CA ASP A 68 19.68 -9.28 16.04
C ASP A 68 19.08 -8.08 15.29
N GLY A 69 17.74 -7.89 15.45
CA GLY A 69 17.04 -6.83 14.75
C GLY A 69 17.45 -5.42 15.18
N ILE A 70 17.86 -5.25 16.43
CA ILE A 70 18.32 -3.95 16.93
C ILE A 70 19.66 -3.57 16.31
N GLU A 71 20.61 -4.51 16.27
CA GLU A 71 21.90 -4.29 15.62
C GLU A 71 21.74 -4.02 14.12
N PHE A 72 20.85 -4.77 13.46
CA PHE A 72 20.50 -4.54 12.07
C PHE A 72 20.01 -3.10 11.85
N ILE A 73 19.01 -2.67 12.62
CA ILE A 73 18.46 -1.32 12.46
C ILE A 73 19.47 -0.24 12.85
N LYS A 74 20.32 -0.44 13.85
CA LYS A 74 21.43 0.48 14.16
C LYS A 74 22.34 0.70 12.93
N LYS A 75 22.63 -0.35 12.17
CA LYS A 75 23.46 -0.25 10.95
C LYS A 75 22.70 0.50 9.83
N VAL A 76 21.40 0.22 9.65
CA VAL A 76 20.56 0.97 8.70
C VAL A 76 20.55 2.45 9.04
N ARG A 77 20.29 2.81 10.31
CA ARG A 77 20.15 4.20 10.78
C ARG A 77 21.42 5.05 10.67
N LYS A 78 22.60 4.43 10.53
CA LYS A 78 23.84 5.14 10.20
C LYS A 78 23.80 5.79 8.81
N LYS A 79 23.05 5.21 7.86
CA LYS A 79 22.96 5.66 6.47
C LYS A 79 21.60 6.24 6.12
N ASP A 80 20.54 5.76 6.76
CA ASP A 80 19.15 6.10 6.45
C ASP A 80 18.33 6.30 7.73
N LYS A 81 17.86 7.54 7.90
CA LYS A 81 17.02 7.93 9.04
C LYS A 81 15.53 7.93 8.73
N ASN A 82 15.16 7.75 7.44
CA ASN A 82 13.82 8.02 6.94
C ASN A 82 12.98 6.76 6.66
N THR A 83 13.60 5.66 6.24
CA THR A 83 12.85 4.42 6.01
C THR A 83 12.11 3.98 7.27
N PRO A 84 10.77 3.87 7.24
CA PRO A 84 9.98 3.43 8.39
C PRO A 84 10.37 2.03 8.83
N VAL A 85 10.57 1.87 10.13
CA VAL A 85 10.92 0.60 10.76
C VAL A 85 9.88 0.22 11.79
N VAL A 86 9.43 -1.01 11.72
CA VAL A 86 8.56 -1.65 12.71
C VAL A 86 9.31 -2.80 13.35
N MET A 87 9.47 -2.76 14.66
CA MET A 87 10.02 -3.88 15.41
C MET A 87 8.90 -4.79 15.91
N ILE A 88 9.15 -6.07 15.79
CA ILE A 88 8.25 -7.14 16.20
C ILE A 88 8.96 -7.93 17.29
N THR A 89 8.27 -8.34 18.34
CA THR A 89 8.92 -9.03 19.45
C THR A 89 7.96 -9.92 20.21
N ALA A 90 8.48 -10.99 20.80
CA ALA A 90 7.75 -11.83 21.75
C ALA A 90 7.71 -11.25 23.18
N HIS A 91 8.55 -10.27 23.49
CA HIS A 91 8.75 -9.76 24.85
C HIS A 91 8.55 -8.25 24.96
N THR A 92 8.06 -7.79 26.12
CA THR A 92 7.80 -6.38 26.46
C THR A 92 8.90 -5.75 27.31
N ASP A 93 10.16 -6.15 27.11
CA ASP A 93 11.26 -5.64 27.92
C ASP A 93 11.46 -4.13 27.72
N LYS A 94 11.46 -3.41 28.84
CA LYS A 94 11.65 -1.94 28.87
C LYS A 94 12.93 -1.48 28.14
N LYS A 95 13.97 -2.30 28.14
CA LYS A 95 15.24 -2.01 27.47
C LYS A 95 15.04 -1.81 25.96
N TYR A 96 14.32 -2.71 25.28
CA TYR A 96 14.06 -2.62 23.85
C TYR A 96 13.14 -1.48 23.48
N LEU A 97 12.22 -1.09 24.39
CA LEU A 97 11.37 0.08 24.20
C LEU A 97 12.19 1.39 24.17
N LEU A 98 13.20 1.53 25.04
CA LEU A 98 14.08 2.70 25.04
C LEU A 98 14.93 2.76 23.77
N GLU A 99 15.53 1.65 23.37
CA GLU A 99 16.30 1.55 22.12
C GLU A 99 15.44 1.84 20.88
N ALA A 100 14.16 1.42 20.89
CA ALA A 100 13.21 1.71 19.81
C ALA A 100 12.98 3.22 19.63
N VAL A 101 12.89 3.97 20.72
CA VAL A 101 12.75 5.44 20.69
C VAL A 101 14.01 6.10 20.12
N GLU A 102 15.19 5.69 20.57
CA GLU A 102 16.47 6.23 20.08
C GLU A 102 16.70 5.98 18.58
N LEU A 103 16.19 4.86 18.06
CA LEU A 103 16.33 4.48 16.65
C LEU A 103 15.22 5.03 15.75
N HIS A 104 14.38 5.94 16.26
CA HIS A 104 13.26 6.52 15.52
C HIS A 104 12.40 5.45 14.80
N MET A 105 11.97 4.44 15.56
CA MET A 105 11.08 3.41 15.03
C MET A 105 9.64 3.88 15.00
N GLU A 106 8.92 3.57 13.92
CA GLU A 106 7.50 3.93 13.78
C GLU A 106 6.62 3.21 14.79
N LYS A 107 6.92 1.95 15.03
CA LYS A 107 6.11 1.12 15.93
C LYS A 107 6.92 -0.04 16.50
N TYR A 108 6.51 -0.43 17.69
CA TYR A 108 6.90 -1.64 18.38
C TYR A 108 5.65 -2.53 18.53
N ILE A 109 5.68 -3.76 18.08
CA ILE A 109 4.55 -4.69 18.11
C ILE A 109 4.92 -5.94 18.89
N VAL A 110 4.04 -6.35 19.80
CA VAL A 110 4.20 -7.59 20.55
C VAL A 110 3.48 -8.72 19.82
N LYS A 111 4.16 -9.85 19.65
CA LYS A 111 3.58 -11.10 19.12
C LYS A 111 2.51 -11.65 20.11
N PRO A 112 1.40 -12.25 19.64
CA PRO A 112 1.14 -12.64 18.26
C PRO A 112 0.57 -11.49 17.42
N ILE A 113 1.04 -11.40 16.16
CA ILE A 113 0.58 -10.39 15.22
C ILE A 113 -0.67 -10.90 14.52
N ASN A 114 -1.75 -10.16 14.62
CA ASN A 114 -2.93 -10.40 13.79
C ASN A 114 -2.95 -9.46 12.57
N THR A 115 -3.72 -9.85 11.56
CA THR A 115 -3.83 -9.11 10.30
C THR A 115 -4.26 -7.65 10.50
N ARG A 116 -5.14 -7.37 11.47
CA ARG A 116 -5.60 -6.01 11.77
C ARG A 116 -4.46 -5.13 12.28
N MET A 117 -3.70 -5.62 13.27
CA MET A 117 -2.52 -4.92 13.81
C MET A 117 -1.47 -4.65 12.73
N LEU A 118 -1.21 -5.65 11.88
CA LEU A 118 -0.26 -5.52 10.78
C LEU A 118 -0.66 -4.36 9.85
N PHE A 119 -1.93 -4.28 9.43
CA PHE A 119 -2.39 -3.19 8.57
C PHE A 119 -2.45 -1.83 9.27
N GLU A 120 -2.76 -1.78 10.55
CA GLU A 120 -2.72 -0.53 11.34
C GLU A 120 -1.31 0.05 11.37
N VAL A 121 -0.31 -0.80 11.52
CA VAL A 121 1.09 -0.39 11.58
C VAL A 121 1.63 -0.01 10.21
N LEU A 122 1.35 -0.82 9.20
CA LEU A 122 1.71 -0.48 7.81
C LEU A 122 1.06 0.84 7.37
N GLY A 123 -0.15 1.14 7.85
CA GLY A 123 -0.79 2.43 7.64
C GLY A 123 0.05 3.59 8.18
N LYS A 124 0.58 3.47 9.41
CA LYS A 124 1.46 4.49 9.99
C LYS A 124 2.77 4.65 9.22
N CYS A 125 3.39 3.54 8.81
CA CYS A 125 4.57 3.60 7.96
C CYS A 125 4.30 4.35 6.65
N ILE A 126 3.15 4.12 6.03
CA ILE A 126 2.74 4.82 4.82
C ILE A 126 2.56 6.32 5.08
N ASP A 127 1.98 6.69 6.21
CA ASP A 127 1.76 8.10 6.57
C ASP A 127 3.10 8.81 6.84
N SER A 128 4.07 8.14 7.48
CA SER A 128 5.40 8.70 7.74
C SER A 128 6.29 8.80 6.50
N LEU A 129 6.09 7.94 5.52
CA LEU A 129 6.79 8.05 4.23
C LEU A 129 6.45 9.35 3.49
N ASN A 130 5.52 10.19 4.00
CA ASN A 130 5.03 11.40 3.31
C ASN A 130 4.74 11.11 1.84
N ILE A 131 4.20 9.90 1.55
CA ILE A 131 3.83 9.53 0.20
C ILE A 131 2.59 10.35 -0.17
N SER A 132 2.84 11.62 -0.43
CA SER A 132 1.91 12.57 -1.02
C SER A 132 1.49 12.14 -2.44
N ARG A 133 2.15 11.11 -2.98
CA ARG A 133 1.96 10.61 -4.34
C ARG A 133 1.87 9.09 -4.35
N ILE A 134 0.71 8.55 -3.99
CA ILE A 134 0.40 7.20 -4.43
C ILE A 134 -0.08 7.32 -5.86
N GLU A 135 0.89 7.29 -6.73
CA GLU A 135 0.64 7.14 -8.15
C GLU A 135 0.28 5.67 -8.39
N ILE A 136 -1.00 5.41 -8.56
CA ILE A 136 -1.40 4.14 -9.15
C ILE A 136 -1.16 4.26 -10.63
N LEU A 137 -0.15 3.55 -11.10
CA LEU A 137 0.08 3.38 -12.53
C LEU A 137 -1.14 2.64 -13.10
N LEU A 138 -1.91 3.36 -13.89
CA LEU A 138 -3.04 2.79 -14.62
C LEU A 138 -2.45 2.05 -15.80
N CYS A 139 -2.60 0.73 -15.90
CA CYS A 139 -2.23 -0.18 -17.00
C CYS A 139 -1.26 0.30 -18.11
N ASP A 140 -0.97 1.58 -18.18
CA ASP A 140 0.01 2.25 -19.02
C ASP A 140 0.93 3.10 -18.14
N LYS A 141 2.26 2.91 -18.25
CA LYS A 141 3.29 3.63 -17.48
C LYS A 141 3.26 5.16 -17.65
N ASN A 142 2.58 5.65 -18.66
CA ASN A 142 2.43 7.08 -18.91
C ASN A 142 1.27 7.71 -18.12
N TYR A 143 0.41 6.90 -17.52
CA TYR A 143 -0.74 7.37 -16.75
C TYR A 143 -0.53 7.06 -15.27
N SER A 144 -0.83 8.04 -14.42
CA SER A 144 -0.92 7.86 -12.99
C SER A 144 -2.11 8.61 -12.40
N TYR A 145 -2.67 8.09 -11.31
CA TYR A 145 -3.71 8.76 -10.54
C TYR A 145 -3.24 9.00 -9.11
N ASN A 146 -3.23 10.26 -8.71
CA ASN A 146 -2.87 10.65 -7.34
C ASN A 146 -4.15 10.78 -6.50
N PHE A 147 -4.29 9.89 -5.49
CA PHE A 147 -5.48 9.83 -4.64
C PHE A 147 -5.59 10.97 -3.64
N GLU A 148 -4.50 11.59 -3.25
CA GLU A 148 -4.50 12.64 -2.26
C GLU A 148 -5.04 13.95 -2.85
N ASN A 149 -4.48 14.35 -3.99
CA ASN A 149 -4.91 15.58 -4.69
C ASN A 149 -5.94 15.34 -5.79
N LYS A 150 -6.38 14.06 -5.97
CA LYS A 150 -7.42 13.63 -6.94
C LYS A 150 -7.11 14.04 -8.38
N LYS A 151 -5.85 13.92 -8.77
CA LYS A 151 -5.37 14.30 -10.10
C LYS A 151 -5.05 13.07 -10.94
N LEU A 152 -5.54 13.06 -12.15
CA LEU A 152 -5.09 12.16 -13.22
C LEU A 152 -3.93 12.85 -13.95
N ILE A 153 -2.85 12.10 -14.18
CA ILE A 153 -1.63 12.61 -14.81
C ILE A 153 -1.32 11.72 -16.01
N TYR A 154 -0.98 12.32 -17.14
CA TYR A 154 -0.50 11.66 -18.34
C TYR A 154 0.78 12.35 -18.82
N LYS A 155 1.91 11.63 -18.88
CA LYS A 155 3.23 12.18 -19.28
C LYS A 155 3.55 13.50 -18.58
N ASP A 156 3.38 13.52 -17.24
CA ASP A 156 3.58 14.68 -16.36
C ASP A 156 2.58 15.84 -16.52
N GLU A 157 1.62 15.74 -17.45
CA GLU A 157 0.53 16.71 -17.59
C GLU A 157 -0.70 16.33 -16.80
N ILE A 158 -1.32 17.32 -16.12
CA ILE A 158 -2.54 17.10 -15.33
C ILE A 158 -3.75 17.07 -16.26
N ILE A 159 -4.49 15.97 -16.24
CA ILE A 159 -5.78 15.84 -16.91
C ILE A 159 -6.88 16.23 -15.91
N PRO A 160 -7.66 17.30 -16.16
CA PRO A 160 -8.70 17.72 -15.25
C PRO A 160 -9.85 16.70 -15.19
N LEU A 161 -10.29 16.39 -13.97
CA LEU A 161 -11.45 15.55 -13.70
C LEU A 161 -12.51 16.35 -12.95
N ASN A 162 -13.79 16.13 -13.28
CA ASN A 162 -14.90 16.64 -12.48
C ASN A 162 -15.18 15.72 -11.27
N LYS A 163 -16.00 16.20 -10.33
CA LYS A 163 -16.30 15.48 -9.08
C LYS A 163 -16.81 14.06 -9.30
N LYS A 164 -17.70 13.84 -10.28
CA LYS A 164 -18.26 12.51 -10.58
C LYS A 164 -17.23 11.59 -11.24
N GLU A 165 -16.38 12.12 -12.11
CA GLU A 165 -15.27 11.39 -12.71
C GLU A 165 -14.26 10.92 -11.66
N VAL A 166 -13.93 11.78 -10.69
CA VAL A 166 -13.08 11.46 -9.54
C VAL A 166 -13.69 10.30 -8.73
N LEU A 167 -14.93 10.44 -8.29
CA LEU A 167 -15.60 9.44 -7.47
C LEU A 167 -15.72 8.10 -8.20
N PHE A 168 -16.00 8.12 -9.51
CA PHE A 168 -16.16 6.93 -10.31
C PHE A 168 -14.81 6.21 -10.55
N ILE A 169 -13.75 6.93 -10.90
CA ILE A 169 -12.41 6.32 -11.07
C ILE A 169 -11.90 5.75 -9.75
N GLU A 170 -12.06 6.47 -8.65
CA GLU A 170 -11.66 5.97 -7.31
C GLU A 170 -12.45 4.71 -6.92
N LEU A 171 -13.74 4.67 -7.22
CA LEU A 171 -14.57 3.50 -6.96
C LEU A 171 -14.10 2.27 -7.76
N LEU A 172 -13.81 2.44 -9.04
CA LEU A 172 -13.34 1.36 -9.91
C LEU A 172 -11.94 0.88 -9.51
N VAL A 173 -11.00 1.80 -9.32
CA VAL A 173 -9.61 1.48 -8.91
C VAL A 173 -9.58 0.77 -7.56
N ASN A 174 -10.42 1.17 -6.60
CA ASN A 174 -10.53 0.49 -5.31
C ASN A 174 -11.15 -0.92 -5.40
N ASN A 175 -11.69 -1.31 -6.56
CA ASN A 175 -12.37 -2.58 -6.80
C ASN A 175 -11.87 -3.28 -8.08
N GLN A 176 -10.60 -3.13 -8.47
CA GLN A 176 -9.99 -3.67 -9.70
C GLN A 176 -10.23 -5.18 -9.92
N ASN A 177 -10.41 -5.96 -8.86
CA ASN A 177 -10.55 -7.41 -8.94
C ASN A 177 -12.01 -7.89 -9.09
N ARG A 178 -12.96 -6.99 -9.27
CA ARG A 178 -14.38 -7.32 -9.39
C ARG A 178 -15.18 -6.29 -10.18
N VAL A 179 -16.36 -6.70 -10.59
CA VAL A 179 -17.34 -5.78 -11.17
C VAL A 179 -17.97 -4.92 -10.07
N VAL A 180 -18.02 -3.61 -10.29
CA VAL A 180 -18.76 -2.66 -9.47
C VAL A 180 -20.17 -2.55 -10.02
N LYS A 181 -21.16 -2.94 -9.24
CA LYS A 181 -22.58 -2.96 -9.65
C LYS A 181 -23.15 -1.57 -9.78
N TYR A 182 -24.20 -1.43 -10.61
CA TYR A 182 -24.89 -0.14 -10.78
C TYR A 182 -25.41 0.45 -9.47
N GLU A 183 -25.90 -0.36 -8.54
CA GLU A 183 -26.35 0.07 -7.21
C GLU A 183 -25.19 0.71 -6.41
N GLU A 184 -24.01 0.09 -6.42
CA GLU A 184 -22.83 0.62 -5.75
C GLU A 184 -22.36 1.94 -6.38
N ILE A 185 -22.49 2.06 -7.71
CA ILE A 185 -22.18 3.31 -8.43
C ILE A 185 -23.16 4.40 -8.03
N GLN A 186 -24.47 4.10 -7.99
CA GLN A 186 -25.51 4.99 -7.50
C GLN A 186 -25.15 5.53 -6.11
N ASP A 187 -24.87 4.65 -5.16
CA ASP A 187 -24.63 4.99 -3.76
C ASP A 187 -23.32 5.79 -3.55
N LYS A 188 -22.28 5.49 -4.30
CA LYS A 188 -20.95 6.07 -4.07
C LYS A 188 -20.67 7.30 -4.93
N VAL A 189 -21.19 7.36 -6.15
CA VAL A 189 -20.90 8.44 -7.11
C VAL A 189 -22.03 9.45 -7.19
N TRP A 190 -23.29 9.02 -7.12
CA TRP A 190 -24.45 9.90 -7.15
C TRP A 190 -25.00 10.24 -5.77
N GLN A 191 -24.79 9.35 -4.78
CA GLN A 191 -25.25 9.54 -3.40
C GLN A 191 -26.77 9.84 -3.36
N ASP A 192 -27.16 11.00 -2.87
CA ASP A 192 -28.56 11.42 -2.73
C ASP A 192 -29.22 11.84 -4.06
N ASN A 193 -28.45 11.96 -5.14
CA ASN A 193 -28.98 12.31 -6.46
C ASN A 193 -29.33 11.02 -7.24
N VAL A 194 -30.37 11.08 -8.06
CA VAL A 194 -30.75 9.95 -8.92
C VAL A 194 -29.76 9.80 -10.08
N MET A 195 -29.18 8.62 -10.21
CA MET A 195 -28.35 8.26 -11.34
C MET A 195 -29.24 7.86 -12.53
N THR A 196 -29.21 8.63 -13.60
CA THR A 196 -29.81 8.22 -14.85
C THR A 196 -28.78 7.49 -15.72
N ASP A 197 -29.25 6.57 -16.58
CA ASP A 197 -28.39 5.86 -17.53
C ASP A 197 -27.56 6.80 -18.40
N ASN A 198 -28.16 7.88 -18.87
CA ASN A 198 -27.46 8.87 -19.69
C ASN A 198 -26.38 9.62 -18.89
N ALA A 199 -26.63 9.94 -17.63
CA ALA A 199 -25.64 10.58 -16.77
C ALA A 199 -24.42 9.66 -16.52
N LEU A 200 -24.66 8.37 -16.25
CA LEU A 200 -23.60 7.40 -16.06
C LEU A 200 -22.81 7.18 -17.36
N ARG A 201 -23.50 6.98 -18.49
CA ARG A 201 -22.85 6.84 -19.81
C ARG A 201 -21.98 8.05 -20.16
N SER A 202 -22.44 9.26 -19.83
CA SER A 202 -21.68 10.49 -20.05
C SER A 202 -20.39 10.51 -19.23
N VAL A 203 -20.41 10.15 -17.93
CA VAL A 203 -19.21 10.06 -17.08
C VAL A 203 -18.24 9.03 -17.64
N VAL A 204 -18.73 7.85 -18.01
CA VAL A 204 -17.89 6.79 -18.58
C VAL A 204 -17.27 7.22 -19.92
N LEU A 205 -18.03 7.85 -20.79
CA LEU A 205 -17.54 8.34 -22.07
C LEU A 205 -16.43 9.38 -21.89
N HIS A 206 -16.61 10.34 -20.97
CA HIS A 206 -15.62 11.36 -20.69
C HIS A 206 -14.34 10.75 -20.10
N LEU A 207 -14.46 9.79 -19.18
CA LEU A 207 -13.30 9.11 -18.61
C LEU A 207 -12.55 8.27 -19.65
N ARG A 208 -13.28 7.56 -20.52
CA ARG A 208 -12.64 6.79 -21.61
C ARG A 208 -11.86 7.65 -22.60
N LYS A 209 -12.23 8.93 -22.77
CA LYS A 209 -11.44 9.88 -23.59
C LYS A 209 -10.18 10.37 -22.89
N LYS A 210 -10.14 10.29 -21.57
CA LYS A 210 -9.05 10.78 -20.71
C LYS A 210 -8.09 9.69 -20.24
N LEU A 211 -8.50 8.43 -20.34
CA LEU A 211 -7.78 7.25 -19.89
C LEU A 211 -7.27 6.41 -21.08
N PRO A 212 -6.33 5.50 -20.86
CA PRO A 212 -5.96 4.52 -21.88
C PRO A 212 -7.16 3.72 -22.38
N THR A 213 -7.09 3.27 -23.62
CA THR A 213 -8.17 2.47 -24.23
C THR A 213 -8.39 1.14 -23.47
N ASN A 214 -9.64 0.75 -23.36
CA ASN A 214 -10.08 -0.53 -22.77
C ASN A 214 -9.87 -0.73 -21.27
N ILE A 215 -9.59 0.33 -20.53
CA ILE A 215 -9.39 0.26 -19.08
C ILE A 215 -10.72 0.16 -18.30
N ILE A 216 -11.78 0.75 -18.82
CA ILE A 216 -13.13 0.71 -18.19
C ILE A 216 -14.03 -0.16 -19.09
N ASN A 217 -14.33 -1.37 -18.62
CA ASN A 217 -15.23 -2.28 -19.31
C ASN A 217 -16.63 -2.22 -18.72
N ASN A 218 -17.64 -2.31 -19.58
CA ASN A 218 -19.03 -2.43 -19.19
C ASN A 218 -19.46 -3.91 -19.30
N LEU A 219 -19.93 -4.47 -18.19
CA LEU A 219 -20.68 -5.73 -18.19
C LEU A 219 -22.16 -5.39 -18.21
N SER A 220 -22.76 -5.55 -19.40
CA SER A 220 -24.16 -5.19 -19.64
C SER A 220 -25.11 -5.81 -18.60
N GLY A 221 -25.99 -4.99 -18.02
CA GLY A 221 -26.94 -5.40 -16.99
C GLY A 221 -26.35 -5.59 -15.58
N ILE A 222 -25.01 -5.50 -15.39
CA ILE A 222 -24.36 -5.76 -14.10
C ILE A 222 -23.65 -4.52 -13.57
N GLY A 223 -22.74 -3.92 -14.37
CA GLY A 223 -21.93 -2.80 -13.89
C GLY A 223 -20.66 -2.57 -14.69
N TYR A 224 -19.65 -2.04 -14.04
CA TYR A 224 -18.35 -1.71 -14.64
C TYR A 224 -17.21 -2.33 -13.87
N ASN A 225 -16.12 -2.68 -14.57
CA ASN A 225 -14.86 -3.06 -13.95
C ASN A 225 -13.69 -2.26 -14.53
N PHE A 226 -12.62 -2.25 -13.77
CA PHE A 226 -11.33 -1.67 -14.15
C PHE A 226 -10.38 -2.82 -14.48
N VAL A 227 -9.68 -2.75 -15.62
CA VAL A 227 -8.76 -3.80 -16.13
C VAL A 227 -7.32 -3.36 -15.97
#